data_6c2825473d9f63b539d83ed83ff4910c
#
_entry.id   6c2825473d9f63b539d83ed83ff4910c
#
_cell.length_a   1.000
_cell.length_b   1.000
_cell.length_c   1.000
_cell.angle_alpha   90.00
_cell.angle_beta   90.00
_cell.angle_gamma   90.00
#
_symmetry.space_group_name_H-M   'P 1'
#
loop_
_entity.id
_entity.type
_entity.pdbx_description
1 polymer ?
#
loop_
_entity_poly.entity_id
_entity_poly.type
_entity_poly.pdbx_seq_one_letter_code
_entity_poly.pdbx_strand_id
1 'polypeptide(L)'
;MEFLDIVDENGEPSGGIIDRETAHLKGIRHRTSHLWLLRRRGGSVQILLQKRAENKASYPACYDISSAGHIPAGCGYVPSALRELKEELGADAQADELICIGRRTIVSDEIFFGKEFHDRQVSKVFVLWRDMDEAEFSLQKEEVDSVRWMDFDECFESVSNNTIRHCIAVEELMMIKEYLKNGGDMXCFDCERA
;
A
#
# COMPACT_ATOMS: atom_id res chain seq x y z
N MET A 1 14.80 -12.32 -8.21
CA MET A 1 15.36 -11.76 -6.95
C MET A 1 15.23 -10.25 -7.03
N GLU A 2 14.57 -9.65 -6.05
CA GLU A 2 14.31 -8.21 -6.03
C GLU A 2 15.33 -7.51 -5.12
N PHE A 3 15.97 -6.45 -5.61
CA PHE A 3 16.91 -5.65 -4.84
C PHE A 3 16.30 -4.31 -4.46
N LEU A 4 16.52 -3.86 -3.24
CA LEU A 4 15.98 -2.66 -2.64
C LEU A 4 17.10 -1.72 -2.22
N ASP A 5 16.86 -0.41 -2.28
CA ASP A 5 17.79 0.57 -1.68
C ASP A 5 17.71 0.48 -0.15
N ILE A 6 18.85 0.48 0.50
CA ILE A 6 18.94 0.69 1.94
C ILE A 6 18.73 2.20 2.17
N VAL A 7 17.81 2.55 3.07
CA VAL A 7 17.44 3.95 3.27
C VAL A 7 17.56 4.38 4.73
N ASP A 8 17.62 5.68 4.94
CA ASP A 8 17.60 6.29 6.26
C ASP A 8 16.17 6.40 6.80
N GLU A 9 15.99 7.04 7.93
CA GLU A 9 14.67 7.23 8.59
C GLU A 9 13.71 8.10 7.78
N ASN A 10 14.23 8.86 6.81
CA ASN A 10 13.42 9.69 5.92
C ASN A 10 13.07 9.01 4.60
N GLY A 11 13.63 7.81 4.36
CA GLY A 11 13.45 7.08 3.11
C GLY A 11 14.46 7.48 2.03
N GLU A 12 15.50 8.24 2.41
CA GLU A 12 16.54 8.64 1.45
C GLU A 12 17.58 7.52 1.31
N PRO A 13 17.94 7.16 0.07
CA PRO A 13 18.94 6.10 -0.15
C PRO A 13 20.30 6.43 0.50
N SER A 14 20.84 5.46 1.22
CA SER A 14 22.14 5.59 1.91
C SER A 14 23.31 5.08 1.06
N GLY A 15 23.05 4.68 -0.19
CA GLY A 15 24.06 4.21 -1.13
C GLY A 15 24.31 2.69 -1.12
N GLY A 16 23.59 1.95 -0.29
CA GLY A 16 23.64 0.49 -0.29
C GLY A 16 22.39 -0.12 -0.90
N ILE A 17 22.54 -1.34 -1.43
CA ILE A 17 21.41 -2.13 -1.91
C ILE A 17 21.42 -3.50 -1.23
N ILE A 18 20.25 -4.10 -1.10
CA ILE A 18 20.09 -5.40 -0.44
C ILE A 18 18.95 -6.16 -1.11
N ASP A 19 19.04 -7.48 -1.12
CA ASP A 19 17.92 -8.29 -1.61
C ASP A 19 16.78 -8.29 -0.58
N ARG A 20 15.55 -8.36 -1.08
CA ARG A 20 14.33 -8.25 -0.28
C ARG A 20 14.27 -9.27 0.86
N GLU A 21 14.66 -10.51 0.61
CA GLU A 21 14.60 -11.57 1.62
C GLU A 21 15.54 -11.25 2.80
N THR A 22 16.76 -10.84 2.49
CA THR A 22 17.74 -10.45 3.51
C THR A 22 17.29 -9.18 4.24
N ALA A 23 16.65 -8.23 3.53
CA ALA A 23 16.15 -7.01 4.16
C ALA A 23 15.15 -7.34 5.28
N HIS A 24 14.20 -8.24 5.00
CA HIS A 24 13.21 -8.65 6.02
C HIS A 24 13.82 -9.54 7.10
N LEU A 25 14.78 -10.40 6.74
CA LEU A 25 15.44 -11.25 7.73
C LEU A 25 16.27 -10.44 8.74
N LYS A 26 16.89 -9.36 8.29
CA LYS A 26 17.81 -8.54 9.11
C LYS A 26 17.17 -7.23 9.60
N GLY A 27 15.95 -6.94 9.21
CA GLY A 27 15.29 -5.68 9.57
C GLY A 27 16.00 -4.46 8.98
N ILE A 28 16.39 -4.56 7.72
CA ILE A 28 17.06 -3.44 7.02
C ILE A 28 15.99 -2.53 6.43
N ARG A 29 16.08 -1.23 6.73
CA ARG A 29 15.08 -0.25 6.29
C ARG A 29 15.14 -0.05 4.78
N HIS A 30 13.94 -0.11 4.17
CA HIS A 30 13.74 0.02 2.72
C HIS A 30 12.44 0.78 2.46
N ARG A 31 12.13 1.02 1.18
CA ARG A 31 10.96 1.80 0.79
C ARG A 31 9.84 0.93 0.23
N THR A 32 8.60 1.38 0.48
CA THR A 32 7.41 0.80 -0.16
C THR A 32 6.49 1.92 -0.63
N SER A 33 5.64 1.63 -1.61
CA SER A 33 4.55 2.52 -2.03
C SER A 33 3.23 1.85 -1.67
N HIS A 34 2.33 2.62 -1.09
CA HIS A 34 0.99 2.19 -0.68
C HIS A 34 -0.02 3.01 -1.48
N LEU A 35 -0.91 2.34 -2.19
CA LEU A 35 -1.89 3.00 -3.06
C LEU A 35 -3.29 2.57 -2.67
N TRP A 36 -4.13 3.54 -2.39
CA TRP A 36 -5.53 3.36 -2.06
C TRP A 36 -6.41 3.85 -3.21
N LEU A 37 -7.25 2.98 -3.75
CA LEU A 37 -8.25 3.35 -4.75
C LEU A 37 -9.54 3.77 -4.05
N LEU A 38 -10.04 4.94 -4.44
CA LEU A 38 -11.30 5.50 -3.93
C LEU A 38 -12.26 5.72 -5.08
N ARG A 39 -13.57 5.62 -4.81
CA ARG A 39 -14.61 6.05 -5.75
C ARG A 39 -15.77 6.67 -4.98
N ARG A 40 -16.60 7.42 -5.71
CA ARG A 40 -17.86 7.96 -5.16
C ARG A 40 -19.02 7.21 -5.82
N ARG A 41 -19.83 6.54 -5.02
CA ARG A 41 -20.98 5.81 -5.55
C ARG A 41 -22.11 5.79 -4.49
N GLY A 42 -23.34 6.05 -4.92
CA GLY A 42 -24.48 6.05 -4.01
C GLY A 42 -24.46 7.13 -2.93
N GLY A 43 -23.74 8.22 -3.16
CA GLY A 43 -23.65 9.33 -2.19
C GLY A 43 -22.57 9.14 -1.12
N SER A 44 -21.83 8.02 -1.17
CA SER A 44 -20.74 7.76 -0.22
C SER A 44 -19.40 7.60 -0.92
N VAL A 45 -18.34 7.66 -0.15
CA VAL A 45 -16.99 7.29 -0.61
C VAL A 45 -16.78 5.80 -0.35
N GLN A 46 -16.33 5.09 -1.35
CA GLN A 46 -15.94 3.69 -1.21
C GLN A 46 -14.43 3.54 -1.40
N ILE A 47 -13.86 2.57 -0.72
CA ILE A 47 -12.44 2.25 -0.74
C ILE A 47 -12.29 0.81 -1.25
N LEU A 48 -11.32 0.58 -2.14
CA LEU A 48 -11.06 -0.76 -2.67
C LEU A 48 -10.11 -1.50 -1.73
N LEU A 49 -10.52 -2.67 -1.29
CA LEU A 49 -9.65 -3.59 -0.55
C LEU A 49 -9.25 -4.74 -1.46
N GLN A 50 -7.97 -5.15 -1.41
CA GLN A 50 -7.59 -6.42 -1.99
C GLN A 50 -7.62 -7.51 -0.91
N LYS A 51 -7.95 -8.73 -1.30
CA LYS A 51 -7.78 -9.90 -0.46
C LYS A 51 -6.54 -10.63 -0.94
N ARG A 52 -5.55 -10.74 -0.07
CA ARG A 52 -4.26 -11.36 -0.37
C ARG A 52 -4.45 -12.86 -0.68
N ALA A 53 -3.67 -13.37 -1.62
CA ALA A 53 -3.72 -14.79 -1.97
C ALA A 53 -3.35 -15.67 -0.76
N GLU A 54 -3.90 -16.87 -0.70
CA GLU A 54 -3.70 -17.80 0.42
C GLU A 54 -2.26 -18.32 0.54
N ASN A 55 -1.50 -18.26 -0.56
CA ASN A 55 -0.11 -18.73 -0.61
C ASN A 55 0.93 -17.63 -0.28
N LYS A 56 0.48 -16.43 0.13
CA LYS A 56 1.41 -15.35 0.48
C LYS A 56 2.23 -15.70 1.72
N ALA A 57 3.52 -15.35 1.69
CA ALA A 57 4.47 -15.59 2.77
C ALA A 57 4.13 -14.79 4.05
N SER A 58 3.43 -13.66 3.92
CA SER A 58 2.99 -12.85 5.05
C SER A 58 1.51 -12.52 4.90
N TYR A 59 0.78 -12.55 6.01
CA TYR A 59 -0.66 -12.21 6.10
C TYR A 59 -1.52 -12.88 5.01
N PRO A 60 -1.45 -14.22 4.84
CA PRO A 60 -2.27 -14.89 3.82
C PRO A 60 -3.77 -14.73 4.07
N ALA A 61 -4.53 -14.53 3.01
CA ALA A 61 -6.00 -14.40 3.02
C ALA A 61 -6.54 -13.23 3.84
N CYS A 62 -5.69 -12.26 4.21
CA CYS A 62 -6.12 -11.04 4.88
C CYS A 62 -6.59 -10.01 3.84
N TYR A 63 -7.54 -9.17 4.24
CA TYR A 63 -7.81 -7.93 3.50
C TYR A 63 -6.65 -6.96 3.70
N ASP A 64 -6.30 -6.25 2.65
CA ASP A 64 -5.17 -5.33 2.60
C ASP A 64 -5.55 -4.08 1.82
N ILE A 65 -4.66 -3.13 1.75
CA ILE A 65 -4.81 -1.89 0.97
C ILE A 65 -4.99 -2.24 -0.51
N SER A 66 -5.40 -1.28 -1.34
CA SER A 66 -5.74 -1.57 -2.74
C SER A 66 -4.57 -2.17 -3.52
N SER A 67 -3.38 -1.57 -3.41
CA SER A 67 -2.14 -2.09 -4.00
C SER A 67 -0.95 -1.60 -3.22
N ALA A 68 0.07 -2.45 -3.05
CA ALA A 68 1.28 -2.08 -2.32
C ALA A 68 2.48 -2.88 -2.82
N GLY A 69 3.62 -2.21 -2.91
CA GLY A 69 4.82 -2.92 -3.32
C GLY A 69 6.11 -2.28 -2.83
N HIS A 70 7.14 -3.08 -2.87
CA HIS A 70 8.50 -2.60 -2.60
C HIS A 70 8.99 -1.74 -3.76
N ILE A 71 9.87 -0.80 -3.44
CA ILE A 71 10.48 0.07 -4.44
C ILE A 71 11.83 -0.54 -4.82
N PRO A 72 11.97 -1.03 -6.05
CA PRO A 72 13.25 -1.60 -6.48
C PRO A 72 14.38 -0.56 -6.40
N ALA A 73 15.59 -1.03 -6.20
CA ALA A 73 16.78 -0.17 -6.09
C ALA A 73 16.87 0.78 -7.29
N GLY A 74 17.06 2.06 -7.00
CA GLY A 74 17.16 3.11 -8.02
C GLY A 74 15.82 3.61 -8.55
N CYS A 75 14.68 3.05 -8.11
CA CYS A 75 13.36 3.49 -8.55
C CYS A 75 12.74 4.49 -7.57
N GLY A 76 11.75 5.24 -8.06
CA GLY A 76 10.99 6.20 -7.26
C GLY A 76 9.66 5.66 -6.79
N TYR A 77 9.01 6.38 -5.87
CA TYR A 77 7.73 5.98 -5.28
C TYR A 77 6.61 5.89 -6.32
N VAL A 78 6.43 6.96 -7.14
CA VAL A 78 5.32 7.02 -8.10
C VAL A 78 5.46 5.96 -9.19
N PRO A 79 6.62 5.81 -9.87
CA PRO A 79 6.75 4.72 -10.85
C PRO A 79 6.50 3.33 -10.27
N SER A 80 6.92 3.10 -9.01
CA SER A 80 6.70 1.80 -8.36
C SER A 80 5.22 1.59 -8.04
N ALA A 81 4.51 2.61 -7.54
CA ALA A 81 3.06 2.52 -7.29
C ALA A 81 2.29 2.19 -8.58
N LEU A 82 2.65 2.85 -9.69
CA LEU A 82 1.99 2.61 -10.99
C LEU A 82 2.28 1.19 -11.50
N ARG A 83 3.50 0.72 -11.32
CA ARG A 83 3.88 -0.65 -11.69
C ARG A 83 3.06 -1.68 -10.91
N GLU A 84 2.99 -1.53 -9.59
CA GLU A 84 2.25 -2.46 -8.72
C GLU A 84 0.75 -2.43 -9.06
N LEU A 85 0.18 -1.24 -9.26
CA LEU A 85 -1.21 -1.09 -9.68
C LEU A 85 -1.49 -1.91 -10.95
N LYS A 86 -0.59 -1.80 -11.93
CA LYS A 86 -0.72 -2.52 -13.19
C LYS A 86 -0.54 -4.02 -13.01
N GLU A 87 0.47 -4.43 -12.24
CA GLU A 87 0.79 -5.86 -12.03
C GLU A 87 -0.30 -6.54 -11.20
N GLU A 88 -0.66 -5.98 -10.06
CA GLU A 88 -1.61 -6.61 -9.13
C GLU A 88 -3.07 -6.55 -9.59
N LEU A 89 -3.49 -5.38 -10.13
CA LEU A 89 -4.91 -5.11 -10.41
C LEU A 89 -5.23 -4.94 -11.90
N GLY A 90 -4.22 -4.90 -12.77
CA GLY A 90 -4.42 -4.69 -14.20
C GLY A 90 -4.91 -3.29 -14.58
N ALA A 91 -4.87 -2.36 -13.65
CA ALA A 91 -5.37 -1.01 -13.87
C ALA A 91 -4.23 -0.05 -14.26
N ASP A 92 -4.55 0.91 -15.11
CA ASP A 92 -3.58 1.93 -15.56
C ASP A 92 -3.92 3.29 -14.94
N ALA A 93 -2.87 4.06 -14.62
CA ALA A 93 -3.01 5.44 -14.18
C ALA A 93 -1.80 6.25 -14.63
N GLN A 94 -1.94 7.57 -14.62
CA GLN A 94 -0.85 8.50 -14.89
C GLN A 94 -0.27 9.02 -13.57
N ALA A 95 0.97 9.48 -13.60
CA ALA A 95 1.67 9.96 -12.40
C ALA A 95 0.92 11.11 -11.70
N ASP A 96 0.30 11.98 -12.48
CA ASP A 96 -0.43 13.14 -11.98
C ASP A 96 -1.82 12.80 -11.42
N GLU A 97 -2.28 11.57 -11.58
CA GLU A 97 -3.52 11.07 -10.96
C GLU A 97 -3.27 10.57 -9.51
N LEU A 98 -2.01 10.30 -9.16
CA LEU A 98 -1.66 9.81 -7.82
C LEU A 98 -1.49 11.00 -6.87
N ILE A 99 -2.32 11.04 -5.84
CA ILE A 99 -2.28 12.11 -4.84
C ILE A 99 -1.57 11.56 -3.60
N CYS A 100 -0.38 12.08 -3.29
CA CYS A 100 0.34 11.69 -2.08
C CYS A 100 -0.34 12.34 -0.87
N ILE A 101 -0.79 11.53 0.09
CA ILE A 101 -1.50 12.00 1.28
C ILE A 101 -0.66 11.88 2.56
N GLY A 102 0.53 11.31 2.45
CA GLY A 102 1.41 11.22 3.62
C GLY A 102 2.52 10.20 3.49
N ARG A 103 3.26 10.10 4.57
CA ARG A 103 4.35 9.15 4.74
C ARG A 103 4.13 8.37 6.03
N ARG A 104 4.48 7.10 6.01
CA ARG A 104 4.38 6.24 7.18
C ARG A 104 5.70 5.47 7.38
N THR A 105 6.14 5.37 8.63
CA THR A 105 7.26 4.49 9.00
C THR A 105 6.67 3.24 9.65
N ILE A 106 7.09 2.09 9.16
CA ILE A 106 6.63 0.79 9.66
C ILE A 106 7.80 0.12 10.37
N VAL A 107 7.54 -0.32 11.61
CA VAL A 107 8.48 -1.11 12.41
C VAL A 107 7.67 -2.25 13.04
N SER A 108 7.83 -3.46 12.54
CA SER A 108 7.17 -4.62 13.13
C SER A 108 8.08 -5.84 13.09
N ASP A 109 7.89 -6.71 14.06
CA ASP A 109 8.60 -7.98 14.17
C ASP A 109 7.54 -9.08 14.31
N GLU A 110 7.51 -9.96 13.33
CA GLU A 110 6.49 -11.01 13.21
C GLU A 110 7.14 -12.36 12.95
N ILE A 111 6.35 -13.42 13.09
CA ILE A 111 6.78 -14.76 12.70
C ILE A 111 5.73 -15.33 11.74
N PHE A 112 6.13 -15.63 10.51
CA PHE A 112 5.28 -16.27 9.52
C PHE A 112 5.83 -17.65 9.18
N PHE A 113 5.01 -18.66 9.39
CA PHE A 113 5.39 -20.08 9.08
C PHE A 113 6.72 -20.47 9.73
N GLY A 114 6.96 -19.97 10.97
CA GLY A 114 8.17 -20.30 11.74
C GLY A 114 9.43 -19.53 11.34
N LYS A 115 9.30 -18.55 10.43
CA LYS A 115 10.43 -17.67 10.00
C LYS A 115 10.24 -16.27 10.56
N GLU A 116 11.31 -15.69 11.07
CA GLU A 116 11.33 -14.30 11.53
C GLU A 116 11.15 -13.35 10.33
N PHE A 117 10.38 -12.30 10.55
CA PHE A 117 10.09 -11.27 9.56
C PHE A 117 10.15 -9.92 10.27
N HIS A 118 11.20 -9.16 9.97
CA HIS A 118 11.45 -7.86 10.57
C HIS A 118 11.15 -6.79 9.53
N ASP A 119 10.02 -6.12 9.67
CA ASP A 119 9.60 -5.12 8.70
C ASP A 119 10.05 -3.73 9.15
N ARG A 120 10.82 -3.08 8.31
CA ARG A 120 11.36 -1.73 8.53
C ARG A 120 11.18 -0.96 7.25
N GLN A 121 10.07 -0.25 7.12
CA GLN A 121 9.72 0.41 5.87
C GLN A 121 9.49 1.91 6.07
N VAL A 122 9.81 2.67 5.01
CA VAL A 122 9.34 4.05 4.84
C VAL A 122 8.43 4.01 3.62
N SER A 123 7.14 4.24 3.85
CA SER A 123 6.10 4.14 2.82
C SER A 123 5.56 5.52 2.49
N LYS A 124 5.42 5.85 1.20
CA LYS A 124 4.55 6.95 0.78
C LYS A 124 3.16 6.39 0.52
N VAL A 125 2.16 7.11 1.00
CA VAL A 125 0.76 6.70 0.90
C VAL A 125 0.07 7.58 -0.14
N PHE A 126 -0.49 6.94 -1.15
CA PHE A 126 -1.15 7.61 -2.27
C PHE A 126 -2.63 7.26 -2.32
N VAL A 127 -3.41 8.17 -2.88
CA VAL A 127 -4.82 7.97 -3.22
C VAL A 127 -4.95 8.13 -4.74
N LEU A 128 -5.78 7.27 -5.34
CA LEU A 128 -6.18 7.33 -6.75
C LEU A 128 -7.70 7.24 -6.82
N TRP A 129 -8.34 8.23 -7.42
CA TRP A 129 -9.79 8.17 -7.68
C TRP A 129 -10.04 7.37 -8.95
N ARG A 130 -10.76 6.25 -8.83
CA ARG A 130 -11.00 5.35 -9.96
C ARG A 130 -12.37 4.65 -9.82
N ASP A 131 -13.31 4.98 -10.69
CA ASP A 131 -14.62 4.34 -10.69
C ASP A 131 -14.62 3.17 -11.69
N MET A 132 -14.24 2.01 -11.18
CA MET A 132 -14.26 0.74 -11.91
C MET A 132 -15.06 -0.27 -11.10
N ASP A 133 -15.77 -1.17 -11.75
CA ASP A 133 -16.40 -2.29 -11.06
C ASP A 133 -15.37 -3.40 -10.80
N GLU A 134 -15.62 -4.21 -9.78
CA GLU A 134 -14.70 -5.27 -9.36
C GLU A 134 -14.33 -6.23 -10.50
N ALA A 135 -15.28 -6.49 -11.41
CA ALA A 135 -15.09 -7.36 -12.56
C ALA A 135 -14.19 -6.77 -13.67
N GLU A 136 -13.90 -5.48 -13.60
CA GLU A 136 -13.03 -4.81 -14.58
C GLU A 136 -11.55 -4.95 -14.24
N PHE A 137 -11.22 -5.34 -12.99
CA PHE A 137 -9.83 -5.54 -12.57
C PHE A 137 -9.31 -6.88 -13.10
N SER A 138 -8.08 -6.88 -13.59
CA SER A 138 -7.38 -8.08 -14.04
C SER A 138 -6.33 -8.47 -13.00
N LEU A 139 -6.75 -9.32 -12.06
CA LEU A 139 -5.96 -9.62 -10.85
C LEU A 139 -4.81 -10.59 -11.13
N GLN A 140 -3.64 -10.28 -10.58
CA GLN A 140 -2.51 -11.20 -10.53
C GLN A 140 -2.79 -12.24 -9.43
N LYS A 141 -3.33 -13.37 -9.81
CA LYS A 141 -3.87 -14.38 -8.87
C LYS A 141 -2.84 -14.96 -7.89
N GLU A 142 -1.57 -14.86 -8.22
CA GLU A 142 -0.49 -15.28 -7.32
C GLU A 142 -0.34 -14.33 -6.13
N GLU A 143 -0.78 -13.09 -6.29
CA GLU A 143 -0.67 -12.03 -5.26
C GLU A 143 -2.03 -11.69 -4.65
N VAL A 144 -3.08 -11.56 -5.48
CA VAL A 144 -4.40 -11.04 -5.13
C VAL A 144 -5.50 -12.05 -5.45
N ASP A 145 -6.16 -12.57 -4.41
CA ASP A 145 -7.30 -13.50 -4.56
C ASP A 145 -8.51 -12.78 -5.18
N SER A 146 -8.87 -11.64 -4.61
CA SER A 146 -10.06 -10.90 -5.03
C SER A 146 -9.94 -9.44 -4.59
N VAL A 147 -10.81 -8.60 -5.14
CA VAL A 147 -10.95 -7.20 -4.69
C VAL A 147 -12.41 -6.97 -4.28
N ARG A 148 -12.61 -5.98 -3.42
CA ARG A 148 -13.95 -5.64 -2.92
C ARG A 148 -14.01 -4.14 -2.61
N TRP A 149 -15.02 -3.48 -3.14
CA TRP A 149 -15.35 -2.12 -2.72
C TRP A 149 -16.12 -2.18 -1.40
N MET A 150 -15.73 -1.36 -0.47
CA MET A 150 -16.39 -1.22 0.84
C MET A 150 -16.61 0.26 1.10
N ASP A 151 -17.73 0.60 1.74
CA ASP A 151 -17.95 1.97 2.21
C ASP A 151 -16.79 2.38 3.13
N PHE A 152 -16.30 3.60 2.99
CA PHE A 152 -15.12 4.05 3.74
C PHE A 152 -15.34 4.01 5.26
N ASP A 153 -16.50 4.47 5.72
CA ASP A 153 -16.78 4.47 7.16
C ASP A 153 -16.94 3.04 7.70
N GLU A 154 -17.59 2.15 6.93
CA GLU A 154 -17.68 0.71 7.26
C GLU A 154 -16.27 0.09 7.34
N CYS A 155 -15.40 0.39 6.37
CA CYS A 155 -14.02 -0.10 6.36
C CYS A 155 -13.26 0.38 7.61
N PHE A 156 -13.35 1.69 7.88
CA PHE A 156 -12.68 2.31 9.03
C PHE A 156 -13.10 1.63 10.34
N GLU A 157 -14.40 1.41 10.53
CA GLU A 157 -14.93 0.75 11.74
C GLU A 157 -14.49 -0.71 11.81
N SER A 158 -14.56 -1.43 10.68
CA SER A 158 -14.22 -2.87 10.63
C SER A 158 -12.76 -3.11 10.95
N VAL A 159 -11.87 -2.27 10.42
CA VAL A 159 -10.43 -2.35 10.67
C VAL A 159 -10.12 -1.93 12.11
N SER A 160 -10.68 -0.81 12.58
CA SER A 160 -10.44 -0.30 13.93
C SER A 160 -10.87 -1.29 15.02
N ASN A 161 -11.94 -2.03 14.77
CA ASN A 161 -12.51 -2.98 15.74
C ASN A 161 -12.10 -4.44 15.47
N ASN A 162 -11.24 -4.68 14.45
CA ASN A 162 -10.79 -6.02 14.06
C ASN A 162 -11.95 -6.99 13.78
N THR A 163 -13.02 -6.49 13.14
CA THR A 163 -14.20 -7.33 12.81
C THR A 163 -14.05 -8.07 11.48
N ILE A 164 -13.03 -7.71 10.70
CA ILE A 164 -12.63 -8.46 9.48
C ILE A 164 -11.16 -8.90 9.65
N ARG A 165 -10.79 -9.97 8.96
CA ARG A 165 -9.39 -10.43 8.95
C ARG A 165 -8.58 -9.54 8.00
N HIS A 166 -7.66 -8.74 8.53
CA HIS A 166 -6.92 -7.75 7.74
C HIS A 166 -5.48 -7.56 8.22
N CYS A 167 -4.67 -6.91 7.39
CA CYS A 167 -3.34 -6.42 7.75
C CYS A 167 -3.22 -4.90 7.51
N ILE A 168 -4.36 -4.23 7.45
CA ILE A 168 -4.46 -2.79 7.20
C ILE A 168 -4.11 -1.99 8.46
N ALA A 169 -3.32 -0.96 8.30
CA ALA A 169 -2.98 -0.03 9.38
C ALA A 169 -4.05 1.07 9.50
N VAL A 170 -4.59 1.25 10.71
CA VAL A 170 -5.60 2.29 10.99
C VAL A 170 -5.04 3.68 10.67
N GLU A 171 -3.74 3.90 10.87
CA GLU A 171 -3.08 5.19 10.58
C GLU A 171 -3.29 5.63 9.12
N GLU A 172 -3.25 4.71 8.16
CA GLU A 172 -3.47 5.07 6.76
C GLU A 172 -4.93 5.44 6.50
N LEU A 173 -5.85 4.73 7.12
CA LEU A 173 -7.27 5.11 7.04
C LEU A 173 -7.52 6.49 7.68
N MET A 174 -6.76 6.84 8.73
CA MET A 174 -6.82 8.18 9.32
C MET A 174 -6.28 9.24 8.35
N MET A 175 -5.21 8.95 7.60
CA MET A 175 -4.70 9.85 6.56
C MET A 175 -5.76 10.07 5.47
N ILE A 176 -6.44 9.00 5.02
CA ILE A 176 -7.51 9.10 4.02
C ILE A 176 -8.67 9.93 4.59
N LYS A 177 -9.06 9.69 5.84
CA LYS A 177 -10.15 10.43 6.50
C LYS A 177 -9.85 11.93 6.53
N GLU A 178 -8.61 12.29 6.86
CA GLU A 178 -8.18 13.71 6.88
C GLU A 178 -8.17 14.31 5.47
N TYR A 179 -7.66 13.56 4.49
CA TYR A 179 -7.69 13.97 3.07
C TYR A 179 -9.14 14.24 2.61
N LEU A 180 -10.06 13.33 2.91
CA LEU A 180 -11.47 13.46 2.51
C LEU A 180 -12.14 14.67 3.20
N LYS A 181 -11.82 14.92 4.45
CA LYS A 181 -12.33 16.05 5.26
C LYS A 181 -11.91 17.41 4.69
N ASN A 182 -10.71 17.46 4.09
CA ASN A 182 -10.17 18.68 3.48
C ASN A 182 -10.58 18.85 2.01
N GLY A 183 -11.65 18.17 1.58
CA GLY A 183 -12.22 18.29 0.24
C GLY A 183 -11.41 17.59 -0.86
N GLY A 184 -10.41 16.80 -0.48
CA GLY A 184 -9.56 16.11 -1.44
C GLY A 184 -8.47 16.98 -2.06
N ASP A 185 -8.20 18.15 -1.47
CA ASP A 185 -7.24 19.16 -2.00
C ASP A 185 -5.93 19.22 -1.21
N MET A 186 -5.43 18.10 -0.69
CA MET A 186 -4.16 18.11 0.07
C MET A 186 -2.95 17.72 -0.76
N UNK A 187 -2.16 18.42 -0.97
CA UNK A 187 -1.09 18.19 -1.37
C UNK A 187 -0.30 18.05 -0.35
N CYS A 188 0.26 17.14 -0.19
CA CYS A 188 1.19 16.84 0.91
C CYS A 188 2.52 17.54 0.71
N PHE A 189 2.84 18.45 1.59
CA PHE A 189 4.10 19.22 1.54
C PHE A 189 5.35 18.30 1.61
N ASP A 190 5.23 17.13 2.22
CA ASP A 190 6.34 16.16 2.34
C ASP A 190 6.53 15.32 1.06
N CYS A 191 5.66 15.45 0.08
CA CYS A 191 5.72 14.66 -1.16
C CYS A 191 6.45 15.35 -2.31
N GLU A 192 6.76 16.66 -2.17
CA GLU A 192 7.36 17.47 -3.26
C GLU A 192 8.85 17.17 -3.52
N ARG A 193 9.49 16.33 -2.71
CA ARG A 193 10.89 15.93 -2.93
C ARG A 193 10.95 14.46 -3.34
N ALA A 194 10.79 14.20 -4.64
CA ALA A 194 11.03 12.89 -5.25
C ALA A 194 11.96 13.05 -6.43
#